data_d0b954f0ab75b131fe0b943abd32d86b
#
_entry.id   d0b954f0ab75b131fe0b943abd32d86b
#
_cell.length_a   1.000
_cell.length_b   1.000
_cell.length_c   1.000
_cell.angle_alpha   90.00
_cell.angle_beta   90.00
_cell.angle_gamma   90.00
#
_symmetry.space_group_name_H-M   'P 1'
#
loop_
_entity.id
_entity.type
_entity.pdbx_description
1 polymer ?
#
loop_
_entity_poly.entity_id
_entity_poly.type
_entity_poly.pdbx_seq_one_letter_code
_entity_poly.pdbx_strand_id
1 'polypeptide(L)'
;KTEERYRAFFSQKGTEGKSYLDALEDLKNGYSQLTKLSIPAQYQGEAVTANDVYAIVNTTEKLLVRNPKQMDDATRAKKLADFKAIVRSVWKDTDPAVERALFEVTISAYRKDIPDDMHSGNFLKMLEKNPFDKGQFVKTYFDEGKWFDSVYVWKLAGKVLKGDSSSLMKNPTWQLFHTLDQQFNTVFLPAYQKINGGLEKSQQTFFTGLMEMDKSRTFYPDANSTFRVAFGNVAGYTAKDGVKYDWQTHTTGISEKADTELDFMMDPSLKKKFADQNASKTGPVPVAFIASNHSTGGNSGSPVLNAKGELIGVNFDRVWEGTMSDYYFDSRICRNITCDIRYILWVIENVGNSQHLVKEMELR
;
A
#
# COMPACT_ATOMS: atom_id res chain seq x y z
N LYS A 1 1.08 23.99 18.31
CA LYS A 1 0.94 23.70 19.79
C LYS A 1 2.04 22.75 20.30
N THR A 2 2.23 21.54 19.74
CA THR A 2 3.26 20.62 20.26
C THR A 2 4.67 21.16 20.03
N GLU A 3 4.99 21.69 18.84
CA GLU A 3 6.27 22.32 18.55
C GLU A 3 6.57 23.51 19.47
N GLU A 4 5.59 24.40 19.69
CA GLU A 4 5.73 25.56 20.58
C GLU A 4 6.02 25.14 22.02
N ARG A 5 5.32 24.11 22.53
CA ARG A 5 5.56 23.54 23.86
C ARG A 5 6.96 22.93 23.95
N TYR A 6 7.38 22.21 22.90
CA TYR A 6 8.70 21.59 22.81
C TYR A 6 9.82 22.64 22.85
N ARG A 7 9.70 23.68 22.03
CA ARG A 7 10.63 24.81 22.02
C ARG A 7 10.69 25.50 23.38
N ALA A 8 9.56 25.83 23.96
CA ALA A 8 9.50 26.48 25.28
C ALA A 8 10.16 25.62 26.37
N PHE A 9 9.88 24.31 26.39
CA PHE A 9 10.44 23.38 27.36
C PHE A 9 11.97 23.28 27.28
N PHE A 10 12.51 23.07 26.08
CA PHE A 10 13.95 22.90 25.90
C PHE A 10 14.74 24.21 25.91
N SER A 11 14.14 25.34 25.55
CA SER A 11 14.78 26.66 25.73
C SER A 11 15.10 26.99 27.17
N GLN A 12 14.31 26.47 28.15
CA GLN A 12 14.54 26.68 29.57
C GLN A 12 15.70 25.83 30.12
N LYS A 13 16.13 24.77 29.38
CA LYS A 13 17.21 23.86 29.78
C LYS A 13 18.62 24.32 29.38
N GLY A 14 18.75 25.48 28.77
CA GLY A 14 20.04 26.04 28.36
C GLY A 14 20.80 25.10 27.41
N THR A 15 22.06 24.81 27.75
CA THR A 15 22.95 23.97 26.91
C THR A 15 22.46 22.53 26.75
N GLU A 16 21.80 21.94 27.75
CA GLU A 16 21.23 20.60 27.68
C GLU A 16 20.06 20.53 26.69
N GLY A 17 19.28 21.60 26.59
CA GLY A 17 18.16 21.69 25.64
C GLY A 17 18.57 21.90 24.19
N LYS A 18 19.82 22.32 23.95
CA LYS A 18 20.27 22.70 22.61
C LYS A 18 20.16 21.55 21.60
N SER A 19 20.60 20.35 21.94
CA SER A 19 20.58 19.19 21.03
C SER A 19 19.16 18.82 20.59
N TYR A 20 18.17 19.04 21.46
CA TYR A 20 16.75 18.81 21.12
C TYR A 20 16.19 19.87 20.19
N LEU A 21 16.60 21.12 20.37
CA LEU A 21 16.21 22.23 19.49
C LEU A 21 16.88 22.10 18.10
N ASP A 22 18.15 21.74 18.07
CA ASP A 22 18.89 21.49 16.83
C ASP A 22 18.25 20.32 16.05
N ALA A 23 17.88 19.23 16.73
CA ALA A 23 17.19 18.12 16.09
C ALA A 23 15.83 18.53 15.46
N LEU A 24 15.09 19.42 16.10
CA LEU A 24 13.83 19.95 15.55
C LEU A 24 14.07 20.79 14.29
N GLU A 25 15.12 21.60 14.26
CA GLU A 25 15.49 22.38 13.06
C GLU A 25 16.00 21.47 11.93
N ASP A 26 16.80 20.46 12.26
CA ASP A 26 17.26 19.46 11.28
C ASP A 26 16.07 18.75 10.63
N LEU A 27 15.09 18.33 11.43
CA LEU A 27 13.85 17.70 10.92
C LEU A 27 13.10 18.66 9.98
N LYS A 28 12.90 19.91 10.39
CA LYS A 28 12.19 20.91 9.58
C LYS A 28 12.90 21.14 8.23
N ASN A 29 14.22 21.33 8.25
CA ASN A 29 15.01 21.54 7.06
C ASN A 29 15.06 20.30 6.15
N GLY A 30 15.27 19.13 6.75
CA GLY A 30 15.33 17.87 6.02
C GLY A 30 14.00 17.50 5.36
N TYR A 31 12.89 17.59 6.08
CA TYR A 31 11.57 17.34 5.48
C TYR A 31 11.20 18.38 4.41
N SER A 32 11.61 19.65 4.56
CA SER A 32 11.45 20.64 3.49
C SER A 32 12.18 20.26 2.21
N GLN A 33 13.36 19.62 2.32
CA GLN A 33 14.10 19.10 1.18
C GLN A 33 13.47 17.80 0.62
N LEU A 34 13.04 16.87 1.50
CA LEU A 34 12.37 15.64 1.08
C LEU A 34 11.07 15.93 0.32
N THR A 35 10.32 16.96 0.71
CA THR A 35 9.08 17.35 0.02
C THR A 35 9.34 17.67 -1.46
N LYS A 36 10.48 18.23 -1.81
CA LYS A 36 10.84 18.49 -3.21
C LYS A 36 11.13 17.23 -4.01
N LEU A 37 11.57 16.16 -3.33
CA LEU A 37 11.86 14.85 -3.94
C LEU A 37 10.68 13.89 -3.88
N SER A 38 9.67 14.18 -3.08
CA SER A 38 8.50 13.31 -2.93
C SER A 38 7.67 13.20 -4.22
N ILE A 39 7.52 14.31 -4.95
CA ILE A 39 6.78 14.33 -6.23
C ILE A 39 7.44 13.42 -7.26
N PRO A 40 8.75 13.57 -7.60
CA PRO A 40 9.41 12.62 -8.50
C PRO A 40 9.34 11.16 -8.04
N ALA A 41 9.45 10.90 -6.72
CA ALA A 41 9.32 9.54 -6.18
C ALA A 41 7.92 8.96 -6.34
N GLN A 42 6.88 9.77 -6.10
CA GLN A 42 5.50 9.39 -6.31
C GLN A 42 5.23 9.06 -7.78
N TYR A 43 5.65 9.94 -8.68
CA TYR A 43 5.48 9.74 -10.12
C TYR A 43 6.26 8.53 -10.65
N GLN A 44 7.43 8.20 -10.08
CA GLN A 44 8.11 6.95 -10.41
C GLN A 44 7.23 5.74 -10.09
N GLY A 45 6.53 5.77 -8.95
CA GLY A 45 5.57 4.73 -8.58
C GLY A 45 4.35 4.70 -9.50
N GLU A 46 3.65 5.81 -9.61
CA GLU A 46 2.32 5.88 -10.21
C GLU A 46 2.32 6.06 -11.74
N ALA A 47 3.31 6.78 -12.28
CA ALA A 47 3.35 7.07 -13.71
C ALA A 47 4.34 6.17 -14.49
N VAL A 48 5.28 5.51 -13.82
CA VAL A 48 6.27 4.66 -14.48
C VAL A 48 6.03 3.20 -14.10
N THR A 49 6.25 2.83 -12.84
CA THR A 49 6.25 1.42 -12.43
C THR A 49 4.86 0.80 -12.29
N ALA A 50 3.80 1.60 -12.14
CA ALA A 50 2.42 1.11 -12.10
C ALA A 50 1.84 0.75 -13.46
N ASN A 51 2.48 1.14 -14.58
CA ASN A 51 2.04 0.70 -15.90
C ASN A 51 2.29 -0.80 -16.10
N ASP A 52 1.30 -1.53 -16.59
CA ASP A 52 1.43 -2.97 -16.89
C ASP A 52 2.46 -3.21 -17.99
N VAL A 53 2.57 -2.32 -18.97
CA VAL A 53 3.61 -2.40 -20.00
C VAL A 53 5.01 -2.27 -19.40
N TYR A 54 5.19 -1.46 -18.35
CA TYR A 54 6.45 -1.40 -17.61
C TYR A 54 6.82 -2.75 -16.98
N ALA A 55 5.85 -3.44 -16.38
CA ALA A 55 6.08 -4.74 -15.78
C ALA A 55 6.62 -5.76 -16.79
N ILE A 56 6.10 -5.75 -18.02
CA ILE A 56 6.57 -6.64 -19.11
C ILE A 56 7.97 -6.23 -19.57
N VAL A 57 8.22 -4.93 -19.75
CA VAL A 57 9.54 -4.39 -20.14
C VAL A 57 10.60 -4.75 -19.11
N ASN A 58 10.36 -4.46 -17.84
CA ASN A 58 11.27 -4.74 -16.73
C ASN A 58 11.53 -6.25 -16.56
N THR A 59 10.49 -7.09 -16.72
CA THR A 59 10.65 -8.54 -16.69
C THR A 59 11.52 -9.04 -17.87
N THR A 60 11.40 -8.40 -19.03
CA THR A 60 12.25 -8.70 -20.20
C THR A 60 13.70 -8.26 -19.95
N GLU A 61 13.91 -7.09 -19.35
CA GLU A 61 15.25 -6.61 -19.01
C GLU A 61 15.97 -7.54 -18.00
N LYS A 62 15.23 -8.11 -17.05
CA LYS A 62 15.76 -9.11 -16.09
C LYS A 62 16.25 -10.41 -16.75
N LEU A 63 15.91 -10.66 -18.03
CA LEU A 63 16.47 -11.76 -18.80
C LEU A 63 17.88 -11.48 -19.30
N LEU A 64 18.38 -10.23 -19.22
CA LEU A 64 19.76 -9.90 -19.59
C LEU A 64 20.73 -10.67 -18.70
N VAL A 65 21.64 -11.42 -19.32
CA VAL A 65 22.59 -12.29 -18.63
C VAL A 65 24.00 -11.80 -18.90
N ARG A 66 24.83 -11.73 -17.86
CA ARG A 66 26.25 -11.33 -18.01
C ARG A 66 27.03 -12.28 -18.93
N ASN A 67 26.79 -13.60 -18.84
CA ASN A 67 27.48 -14.62 -19.60
C ASN A 67 26.49 -15.56 -20.30
N PRO A 68 25.80 -15.13 -21.38
CA PRO A 68 24.78 -15.95 -22.06
C PRO A 68 25.35 -17.27 -22.63
N LYS A 69 26.63 -17.28 -22.99
CA LYS A 69 27.30 -18.48 -23.53
C LYS A 69 27.50 -19.59 -22.50
N GLN A 70 27.46 -19.29 -21.21
CA GLN A 70 27.60 -20.25 -20.11
C GLN A 70 26.26 -20.85 -19.65
N MET A 71 25.14 -20.34 -20.16
CA MET A 71 23.83 -20.88 -19.83
C MET A 71 23.50 -22.08 -20.70
N ASP A 72 23.21 -23.21 -20.06
CA ASP A 72 22.74 -24.40 -20.75
C ASP A 72 21.32 -24.22 -21.33
N ASP A 73 20.92 -25.08 -22.24
CA ASP A 73 19.65 -24.98 -22.94
C ASP A 73 18.45 -25.26 -22.01
N ALA A 74 18.61 -26.15 -21.01
CA ALA A 74 17.55 -26.44 -20.05
C ALA A 74 17.26 -25.23 -19.16
N THR A 75 18.29 -24.58 -18.63
CA THR A 75 18.16 -23.33 -17.86
C THR A 75 17.54 -22.21 -18.71
N ARG A 76 17.96 -22.11 -19.97
CA ARG A 76 17.39 -21.10 -20.89
C ARG A 76 15.92 -21.35 -21.18
N ALA A 77 15.55 -22.62 -21.44
CA ALA A 77 14.16 -23.01 -21.66
C ALA A 77 13.29 -22.73 -20.42
N LYS A 78 13.79 -23.05 -19.22
CA LYS A 78 13.10 -22.76 -17.96
C LYS A 78 12.89 -21.26 -17.78
N LYS A 79 13.92 -20.43 -17.91
CA LYS A 79 13.79 -18.95 -17.80
C LYS A 79 12.78 -18.37 -18.80
N LEU A 80 12.75 -18.91 -20.03
CA LEU A 80 11.77 -18.50 -21.03
C LEU A 80 10.35 -18.93 -20.65
N ALA A 81 10.17 -20.10 -20.06
CA ALA A 81 8.87 -20.57 -19.59
C ALA A 81 8.36 -19.71 -18.42
N ASP A 82 9.22 -19.46 -17.42
CA ASP A 82 8.90 -18.60 -16.27
C ASP A 82 8.54 -17.19 -16.72
N PHE A 83 9.33 -16.60 -17.62
CA PHE A 83 9.04 -15.31 -18.23
C PHE A 83 7.66 -15.29 -18.91
N LYS A 84 7.36 -16.29 -19.73
CA LYS A 84 6.06 -16.39 -20.41
C LYS A 84 4.90 -16.52 -19.43
N ALA A 85 5.07 -17.20 -18.32
CA ALA A 85 4.07 -17.33 -17.28
C ALA A 85 3.77 -15.97 -16.63
N ILE A 86 4.81 -15.21 -16.27
CA ILE A 86 4.67 -13.85 -15.68
C ILE A 86 3.95 -12.91 -16.66
N VAL A 87 4.44 -12.85 -17.92
CA VAL A 87 3.84 -11.95 -18.92
C VAL A 87 2.38 -12.29 -19.22
N ARG A 88 2.04 -13.59 -19.29
CA ARG A 88 0.64 -14.02 -19.45
C ARG A 88 -0.23 -13.65 -18.27
N SER A 89 0.30 -13.66 -17.06
CA SER A 89 -0.44 -13.19 -15.87
C SER A 89 -0.75 -11.71 -15.98
N VAL A 90 0.22 -10.88 -16.39
CA VAL A 90 -0.04 -9.45 -16.65
C VAL A 90 -1.11 -9.28 -17.72
N TRP A 91 -0.93 -9.90 -18.90
CA TRP A 91 -1.89 -9.75 -20.00
C TRP A 91 -3.32 -10.22 -19.70
N LYS A 92 -3.47 -11.19 -18.78
CA LYS A 92 -4.78 -11.70 -18.40
C LYS A 92 -5.67 -10.60 -17.77
N ASP A 93 -5.03 -9.71 -17.02
CA ASP A 93 -5.73 -8.69 -16.22
C ASP A 93 -5.64 -7.29 -16.87
N THR A 94 -4.93 -7.16 -18.02
CA THR A 94 -4.72 -5.88 -18.72
C THR A 94 -5.59 -5.78 -19.98
N ASP A 95 -6.34 -4.68 -20.11
CA ASP A 95 -6.91 -4.24 -21.38
C ASP A 95 -5.91 -3.30 -22.08
N PRO A 96 -5.37 -3.65 -23.28
CA PRO A 96 -4.37 -2.82 -23.97
C PRO A 96 -4.85 -1.42 -24.31
N ALA A 97 -6.16 -1.20 -24.54
CA ALA A 97 -6.68 0.11 -24.87
C ALA A 97 -6.75 0.99 -23.62
N VAL A 98 -7.15 0.42 -22.48
CA VAL A 98 -7.13 1.11 -21.18
C VAL A 98 -5.69 1.43 -20.78
N GLU A 99 -4.78 0.46 -20.88
CA GLU A 99 -3.36 0.65 -20.55
C GLU A 99 -2.73 1.74 -21.42
N ARG A 100 -3.07 1.80 -22.71
CA ARG A 100 -2.61 2.86 -23.61
C ARG A 100 -3.07 4.24 -23.16
N ALA A 101 -4.32 4.37 -22.75
CA ALA A 101 -4.86 5.62 -22.23
C ALA A 101 -4.21 6.01 -20.89
N LEU A 102 -4.01 5.06 -19.99
CA LEU A 102 -3.31 5.27 -18.71
C LEU A 102 -1.87 5.73 -18.95
N PHE A 103 -1.13 5.05 -19.82
CA PHE A 103 0.24 5.44 -20.17
C PHE A 103 0.30 6.88 -20.68
N GLU A 104 -0.62 7.30 -21.55
CA GLU A 104 -0.68 8.66 -22.06
C GLU A 104 -0.89 9.68 -20.94
N VAL A 105 -1.89 9.45 -20.08
CA VAL A 105 -2.25 10.38 -18.99
C VAL A 105 -1.14 10.44 -17.95
N THR A 106 -0.61 9.29 -17.51
CA THR A 106 0.36 9.24 -16.43
C THR A 106 1.72 9.81 -16.82
N ILE A 107 2.22 9.49 -18.02
CA ILE A 107 3.50 10.07 -18.49
C ILE A 107 3.36 11.57 -18.85
N SER A 108 2.18 11.99 -19.32
CA SER A 108 1.91 13.43 -19.54
C SER A 108 1.91 14.19 -18.21
N ALA A 109 1.31 13.63 -17.17
CA ALA A 109 1.32 14.20 -15.83
C ALA A 109 2.75 14.24 -15.23
N TYR A 110 3.52 13.13 -15.38
CA TYR A 110 4.94 13.09 -15.02
C TYR A 110 5.72 14.26 -15.65
N ARG A 111 5.52 14.48 -16.96
CA ARG A 111 6.20 15.59 -17.68
C ARG A 111 5.77 16.96 -17.18
N LYS A 112 4.47 17.14 -16.91
CA LYS A 112 3.89 18.44 -16.55
C LYS A 112 4.26 18.86 -15.12
N ASP A 113 4.20 17.92 -14.17
CA ASP A 113 4.22 18.21 -12.75
C ASP A 113 5.63 18.14 -12.15
N ILE A 114 6.59 17.52 -12.85
CA ILE A 114 8.01 17.53 -12.47
C ILE A 114 8.69 18.70 -13.17
N PRO A 115 9.43 19.56 -12.45
CA PRO A 115 10.16 20.68 -13.02
C PRO A 115 11.18 20.28 -14.09
N ASP A 116 11.38 21.11 -15.10
CA ASP A 116 12.27 20.83 -16.25
C ASP A 116 13.71 20.54 -15.85
N ASP A 117 14.23 21.22 -14.84
CA ASP A 117 15.57 21.03 -14.30
C ASP A 117 15.75 19.68 -13.56
N MET A 118 14.65 19.02 -13.25
CA MET A 118 14.63 17.69 -12.67
C MET A 118 14.48 16.57 -13.72
N HIS A 119 14.21 16.88 -14.98
CA HIS A 119 14.18 15.89 -16.06
C HIS A 119 15.57 15.58 -16.61
N SER A 120 15.82 14.30 -16.98
CA SER A 120 17.06 13.98 -17.69
C SER A 120 17.06 14.59 -19.10
N GLY A 121 18.24 15.05 -19.56
CA GLY A 121 18.38 15.56 -20.92
C GLY A 121 17.98 14.55 -22.01
N ASN A 122 18.08 13.25 -21.72
CA ASN A 122 17.62 12.20 -22.64
C ASN A 122 16.09 12.16 -22.75
N PHE A 123 15.38 12.29 -21.62
CA PHE A 123 13.91 12.34 -21.63
C PHE A 123 13.42 13.60 -22.36
N LEU A 124 14.00 14.76 -22.11
CA LEU A 124 13.66 16.00 -22.82
C LEU A 124 13.86 15.88 -24.33
N LYS A 125 14.98 15.29 -24.79
CA LYS A 125 15.21 15.00 -26.20
C LYS A 125 14.19 14.03 -26.81
N MET A 126 13.70 13.06 -26.04
CA MET A 126 12.63 12.17 -26.50
C MET A 126 11.32 12.94 -26.72
N LEU A 127 11.01 13.90 -25.85
CA LEU A 127 9.83 14.77 -25.97
C LEU A 127 9.93 15.74 -27.14
N GLU A 128 11.08 16.37 -27.33
CA GLU A 128 11.32 17.26 -28.49
C GLU A 128 11.10 16.51 -29.81
N LYS A 129 11.56 15.27 -29.88
CA LYS A 129 11.46 14.43 -31.07
C LYS A 129 10.04 13.88 -31.29
N ASN A 130 9.32 13.59 -30.23
CA ASN A 130 8.00 12.98 -30.27
C ASN A 130 7.06 13.68 -29.26
N PRO A 131 6.50 14.85 -29.61
CA PRO A 131 5.68 15.62 -28.70
C PRO A 131 4.29 14.95 -28.43
N PHE A 132 3.72 15.21 -27.26
CA PHE A 132 2.41 14.67 -26.84
C PHE A 132 1.24 15.23 -27.65
N ASP A 133 1.28 16.53 -27.97
CA ASP A 133 0.18 17.26 -28.64
C ASP A 133 -0.29 16.66 -29.96
N LYS A 134 0.54 15.84 -30.58
CA LYS A 134 0.25 15.16 -31.87
C LYS A 134 0.01 13.65 -31.71
N GLY A 135 -0.12 13.15 -30.50
CA GLY A 135 -0.20 11.70 -30.24
C GLY A 135 1.07 10.93 -30.64
N GLN A 136 2.12 11.63 -31.08
CA GLN A 136 3.34 11.01 -31.59
C GLN A 136 4.12 10.30 -30.47
N PHE A 137 4.06 10.84 -29.24
CA PHE A 137 4.71 10.24 -28.11
C PHE A 137 4.15 8.83 -27.80
N VAL A 138 2.83 8.74 -27.66
CA VAL A 138 2.15 7.46 -27.37
C VAL A 138 2.35 6.47 -28.51
N LYS A 139 2.21 6.94 -29.76
CA LYS A 139 2.48 6.09 -30.92
C LYS A 139 3.88 5.49 -30.87
N THR A 140 4.90 6.31 -30.62
CA THR A 140 6.31 5.84 -30.63
C THR A 140 6.62 4.96 -29.43
N TYR A 141 6.27 5.43 -28.21
CA TYR A 141 6.74 4.79 -26.97
C TYR A 141 5.79 3.72 -26.42
N PHE A 142 4.56 3.65 -26.91
CA PHE A 142 3.61 2.59 -26.57
C PHE A 142 3.33 1.67 -27.76
N ASP A 143 2.75 2.20 -28.84
CA ASP A 143 2.23 1.39 -29.96
C ASP A 143 3.37 0.66 -30.72
N GLU A 144 4.46 1.37 -31.05
CA GLU A 144 5.61 0.79 -31.76
C GLU A 144 6.45 -0.17 -30.89
N GLY A 145 6.27 -0.13 -29.59
CA GLY A 145 6.91 -1.04 -28.64
C GLY A 145 6.43 -2.49 -28.74
N LYS A 146 5.20 -2.71 -29.17
CA LYS A 146 4.57 -4.04 -29.42
C LYS A 146 4.54 -4.98 -28.23
N TRP A 147 4.40 -4.44 -27.01
CA TRP A 147 4.48 -5.26 -25.78
C TRP A 147 3.24 -6.11 -25.50
N PHE A 148 2.17 -5.92 -26.26
CA PHE A 148 0.97 -6.77 -26.26
C PHE A 148 0.91 -7.74 -27.46
N ASP A 149 1.96 -7.77 -28.32
CA ASP A 149 2.14 -8.76 -29.37
C ASP A 149 2.94 -9.96 -28.86
N SER A 150 2.27 -11.07 -28.61
CA SER A 150 2.92 -12.28 -28.05
C SER A 150 4.03 -12.84 -28.94
N VAL A 151 3.88 -12.78 -30.25
CA VAL A 151 4.90 -13.29 -31.20
C VAL A 151 6.16 -12.44 -31.08
N TYR A 152 5.98 -11.11 -31.04
CA TYR A 152 7.10 -10.19 -30.88
C TYR A 152 7.81 -10.39 -29.52
N VAL A 153 7.05 -10.39 -28.42
CA VAL A 153 7.62 -10.48 -27.07
C VAL A 153 8.35 -11.81 -26.83
N TRP A 154 7.80 -12.94 -27.29
CA TRP A 154 8.46 -14.24 -27.16
C TRP A 154 9.75 -14.32 -27.98
N LYS A 155 9.75 -13.76 -29.18
CA LYS A 155 10.94 -13.69 -30.05
C LYS A 155 12.02 -12.80 -29.42
N LEU A 156 11.62 -11.66 -28.87
CA LEU A 156 12.52 -10.72 -28.20
C LEU A 156 13.17 -11.39 -26.97
N ALA A 157 12.38 -12.01 -26.09
CA ALA A 157 12.87 -12.72 -24.92
C ALA A 157 13.86 -13.84 -25.29
N GLY A 158 13.56 -14.62 -26.34
CA GLY A 158 14.45 -15.64 -26.84
C GLY A 158 15.79 -15.10 -27.34
N LYS A 159 15.81 -13.94 -27.99
CA LYS A 159 17.04 -13.26 -28.41
C LYS A 159 17.86 -12.78 -27.21
N VAL A 160 17.22 -12.11 -26.25
CA VAL A 160 17.87 -11.61 -25.03
C VAL A 160 18.53 -12.75 -24.25
N LEU A 161 17.86 -13.87 -24.08
CA LEU A 161 18.41 -15.07 -23.41
C LEU A 161 19.59 -15.69 -24.14
N LYS A 162 19.72 -15.46 -25.46
CA LYS A 162 20.88 -15.87 -26.27
C LYS A 162 22.03 -14.85 -26.29
N GLY A 163 21.83 -13.68 -25.59
CA GLY A 163 22.82 -12.62 -25.51
C GLY A 163 22.69 -11.53 -26.57
N ASP A 164 21.67 -11.58 -27.41
CA ASP A 164 21.33 -10.48 -28.32
C ASP A 164 20.40 -9.49 -27.63
N SER A 165 21.00 -8.54 -26.90
CA SER A 165 20.27 -7.44 -26.25
C SER A 165 19.95 -6.26 -27.19
N SER A 166 20.52 -6.25 -28.40
CA SER A 166 20.43 -5.10 -29.32
C SER A 166 18.99 -4.81 -29.73
N SER A 167 18.15 -5.83 -29.90
CA SER A 167 16.74 -5.67 -30.24
C SER A 167 15.92 -5.05 -29.10
N LEU A 168 16.26 -5.36 -27.83
CA LEU A 168 15.65 -4.77 -26.66
C LEU A 168 16.07 -3.29 -26.53
N MET A 169 17.36 -3.01 -26.62
CA MET A 169 17.93 -1.66 -26.48
C MET A 169 17.42 -0.69 -27.56
N LYS A 170 17.01 -1.20 -28.72
CA LYS A 170 16.41 -0.39 -29.79
C LYS A 170 14.91 -0.20 -29.65
N ASN A 171 14.24 -0.93 -28.71
CA ASN A 171 12.81 -0.79 -28.51
C ASN A 171 12.50 0.57 -27.84
N PRO A 172 11.61 1.40 -28.40
CA PRO A 172 11.38 2.74 -27.89
C PRO A 172 10.77 2.76 -26.49
N THR A 173 9.86 1.84 -26.17
CA THR A 173 9.26 1.75 -24.83
C THR A 173 10.32 1.40 -23.78
N TRP A 174 11.21 0.45 -24.10
CA TRP A 174 12.33 0.11 -23.22
C TRP A 174 13.24 1.34 -23.01
N GLN A 175 13.57 2.08 -24.08
CA GLN A 175 14.39 3.28 -23.97
C GLN A 175 13.78 4.32 -23.05
N LEU A 176 12.47 4.54 -23.14
CA LEU A 176 11.75 5.46 -22.27
C LEU A 176 11.86 5.03 -20.80
N PHE A 177 11.40 3.83 -20.50
CA PHE A 177 11.40 3.37 -19.10
C PHE A 177 12.80 3.24 -18.52
N HIS A 178 13.74 2.75 -19.30
CA HIS A 178 15.15 2.72 -18.89
C HIS A 178 15.71 4.11 -18.58
N THR A 179 15.35 5.13 -19.37
CA THR A 179 15.77 6.52 -19.14
C THR A 179 15.17 7.06 -17.84
N LEU A 180 13.87 6.80 -17.58
CA LEU A 180 13.20 7.24 -16.36
C LEU A 180 13.74 6.52 -15.13
N ASP A 181 13.94 5.22 -15.20
CA ASP A 181 14.54 4.41 -14.13
C ASP A 181 15.97 4.84 -13.81
N GLN A 182 16.80 5.08 -14.83
CA GLN A 182 18.14 5.58 -14.63
C GLN A 182 18.14 6.93 -13.90
N GLN A 183 17.30 7.85 -14.31
CA GLN A 183 17.18 9.14 -13.64
C GLN A 183 16.77 8.96 -12.18
N PHE A 184 15.75 8.15 -11.92
CA PHE A 184 15.30 7.89 -10.56
C PHE A 184 16.41 7.28 -9.70
N ASN A 185 17.06 6.21 -10.17
CA ASN A 185 18.05 5.48 -9.41
C ASN A 185 19.39 6.20 -9.25
N THR A 186 19.76 7.13 -10.16
CA THR A 186 21.05 7.82 -10.10
C THR A 186 20.95 9.24 -9.54
N VAL A 187 19.80 9.85 -9.54
CA VAL A 187 19.61 11.25 -9.11
C VAL A 187 18.67 11.31 -7.88
N PHE A 188 17.43 10.86 -8.02
CA PHE A 188 16.42 11.06 -6.97
C PHE A 188 16.62 10.14 -5.77
N LEU A 189 16.79 8.84 -5.99
CA LEU A 189 16.92 7.88 -4.90
C LEU A 189 18.14 8.11 -4.01
N PRO A 190 19.35 8.39 -4.55
CA PRO A 190 20.52 8.72 -3.72
C PRO A 190 20.34 10.02 -2.93
N ALA A 191 19.73 11.05 -3.54
CA ALA A 191 19.45 12.31 -2.86
C ALA A 191 18.44 12.09 -1.70
N TYR A 192 17.36 11.34 -1.95
CA TYR A 192 16.40 10.98 -0.95
C TYR A 192 17.03 10.18 0.21
N GLN A 193 17.81 9.14 -0.10
CA GLN A 193 18.47 8.30 0.90
C GLN A 193 19.46 9.08 1.76
N LYS A 194 20.22 10.00 1.17
CA LYS A 194 21.16 10.86 1.89
C LYS A 194 20.45 11.75 2.91
N ILE A 195 19.34 12.39 2.51
CA ILE A 195 18.58 13.28 3.40
C ILE A 195 17.88 12.42 4.48
N ASN A 196 17.18 11.36 4.08
CA ASN A 196 16.44 10.52 5.02
C ASN A 196 17.35 9.87 6.06
N GLY A 197 18.51 9.32 5.66
CA GLY A 197 19.49 8.75 6.59
C GLY A 197 20.07 9.78 7.57
N GLY A 198 20.17 11.05 7.16
CA GLY A 198 20.55 12.15 8.05
C GLY A 198 19.49 12.49 9.10
N LEU A 199 18.21 12.19 8.86
CA LEU A 199 17.12 12.52 9.76
C LEU A 199 16.88 11.50 10.86
N GLU A 200 17.34 10.26 10.74
CA GLU A 200 17.07 9.20 11.72
C GLU A 200 17.51 9.58 13.15
N LYS A 201 18.71 10.14 13.29
CA LYS A 201 19.20 10.58 14.60
C LYS A 201 18.38 11.74 15.15
N SER A 202 18.02 12.69 14.31
CA SER A 202 17.20 13.86 14.70
C SER A 202 15.77 13.42 15.08
N GLN A 203 15.20 12.42 14.38
CA GLN A 203 13.91 11.81 14.74
C GLN A 203 13.98 11.15 16.13
N GLN A 204 15.02 10.34 16.39
CA GLN A 204 15.22 9.71 17.69
C GLN A 204 15.37 10.74 18.82
N THR A 205 16.18 11.79 18.58
CA THR A 205 16.37 12.87 19.56
C THR A 205 15.08 13.63 19.82
N PHE A 206 14.35 13.99 18.77
CA PHE A 206 13.07 14.68 18.89
C PHE A 206 12.04 13.84 19.64
N PHE A 207 11.93 12.55 19.33
CA PHE A 207 11.00 11.64 20.01
C PHE A 207 11.37 11.45 21.48
N THR A 208 12.66 11.31 21.80
CA THR A 208 13.15 11.27 23.18
C THR A 208 12.77 12.55 23.93
N GLY A 209 12.89 13.70 23.26
CA GLY A 209 12.46 14.98 23.82
C GLY A 209 10.96 15.05 24.08
N LEU A 210 10.11 14.48 23.21
CA LEU A 210 8.67 14.39 23.47
C LEU A 210 8.36 13.55 24.72
N MET A 211 9.07 12.44 24.90
CA MET A 211 8.93 11.58 26.09
C MET A 211 9.40 12.30 27.37
N GLU A 212 10.46 13.09 27.27
CA GLU A 212 10.97 13.88 28.40
C GLU A 212 10.02 15.04 28.76
N MET A 213 9.46 15.70 27.76
CA MET A 213 8.55 16.82 27.93
C MET A 213 7.20 16.42 28.57
N ASP A 214 6.71 15.23 28.25
CA ASP A 214 5.38 14.77 28.69
C ASP A 214 5.43 13.36 29.23
N LYS A 215 5.86 13.22 30.48
CA LYS A 215 5.96 11.95 31.20
C LYS A 215 4.61 11.31 31.55
N SER A 216 3.52 12.07 31.41
CA SER A 216 2.17 11.57 31.66
C SER A 216 1.57 10.85 30.44
N ARG A 217 2.13 11.11 29.26
CA ARG A 217 1.67 10.51 28.02
C ARG A 217 2.23 9.09 27.84
N THR A 218 1.36 8.16 27.50
CA THR A 218 1.77 6.82 27.04
C THR A 218 2.18 6.89 25.57
N PHE A 219 3.42 6.53 25.29
CA PHE A 219 3.93 6.35 23.94
C PHE A 219 3.87 4.89 23.57
N TYR A 220 3.34 4.58 22.40
CA TYR A 220 3.18 3.24 21.89
C TYR A 220 4.02 3.06 20.61
N PRO A 221 4.58 1.87 20.37
CA PRO A 221 5.32 1.59 19.15
C PRO A 221 4.39 1.34 17.96
N ASP A 222 4.85 1.72 16.76
CA ASP A 222 4.21 1.30 15.52
C ASP A 222 4.46 -0.20 15.24
N ALA A 223 3.67 -0.76 14.31
CA ALA A 223 3.85 -2.12 13.84
C ALA A 223 5.18 -2.27 13.09
N ASN A 224 6.07 -3.14 13.59
CA ASN A 224 7.41 -3.35 13.05
C ASN A 224 7.79 -4.85 12.97
N SER A 225 6.79 -5.73 12.82
CA SER A 225 6.93 -7.19 12.79
C SER A 225 7.40 -7.82 14.12
N THR A 226 7.41 -7.08 15.22
CA THR A 226 7.64 -7.64 16.56
C THR A 226 6.30 -7.95 17.24
N PHE A 227 6.32 -8.89 18.20
CA PHE A 227 5.14 -9.18 19.02
C PHE A 227 4.79 -7.97 19.90
N ARG A 228 3.52 -7.55 19.83
CA ARG A 228 2.97 -6.43 20.61
C ARG A 228 1.57 -6.75 21.08
N VAL A 229 1.19 -6.19 22.21
CA VAL A 229 -0.15 -6.30 22.77
C VAL A 229 -0.80 -4.91 22.78
N ALA A 230 -1.90 -4.74 22.06
CA ALA A 230 -2.79 -3.60 22.22
C ALA A 230 -3.93 -4.01 23.16
N PHE A 231 -4.31 -3.14 24.09
CA PHE A 231 -5.40 -3.41 25.03
C PHE A 231 -6.37 -2.25 25.12
N GLY A 232 -7.59 -2.53 25.50
CA GLY A 232 -8.67 -1.55 25.60
C GLY A 232 -9.96 -2.19 26.11
N ASN A 233 -11.05 -1.44 26.03
CA ASN A 233 -12.37 -1.90 26.44
C ASN A 233 -13.33 -1.87 25.26
N VAL A 234 -14.22 -2.86 25.18
CA VAL A 234 -15.36 -2.82 24.25
C VAL A 234 -16.24 -1.63 24.63
N ALA A 235 -16.42 -0.70 23.71
CA ALA A 235 -17.19 0.51 23.94
C ALA A 235 -17.59 1.21 22.64
N GLY A 236 -18.82 1.68 22.55
CA GLY A 236 -19.26 2.62 21.54
C GLY A 236 -18.59 3.99 21.68
N TYR A 237 -18.99 4.94 20.83
CA TYR A 237 -18.51 6.32 20.90
C TYR A 237 -19.52 7.31 20.30
N THR A 238 -19.33 8.58 20.60
CA THR A 238 -20.10 9.67 19.98
C THR A 238 -19.26 10.26 18.84
N ALA A 239 -19.68 10.03 17.61
CA ALA A 239 -18.96 10.47 16.41
C ALA A 239 -19.06 11.99 16.22
N LYS A 240 -20.25 12.54 16.44
CA LYS A 240 -20.58 13.97 16.39
C LYS A 240 -21.86 14.25 17.15
N ASP A 241 -22.27 15.51 17.25
CA ASP A 241 -23.54 15.87 17.86
C ASP A 241 -24.70 15.11 17.22
N GLY A 242 -25.53 14.50 18.06
CA GLY A 242 -26.68 13.69 17.64
C GLY A 242 -26.35 12.30 17.07
N VAL A 243 -25.07 11.89 16.93
CA VAL A 243 -24.69 10.58 16.38
C VAL A 243 -23.86 9.78 17.37
N LYS A 244 -24.45 8.70 17.88
CA LYS A 244 -23.80 7.76 18.78
C LYS A 244 -23.79 6.38 18.14
N TYR A 245 -22.60 5.76 18.01
CA TYR A 245 -22.46 4.38 17.57
C TYR A 245 -22.43 3.44 18.76
N ASP A 246 -23.21 2.36 18.65
CA ASP A 246 -23.13 1.26 19.62
C ASP A 246 -21.87 0.43 19.39
N TRP A 247 -21.52 -0.35 20.39
CA TRP A 247 -20.29 -1.16 20.37
C TRP A 247 -20.41 -2.44 19.53
N GLN A 248 -21.61 -2.86 19.14
CA GLN A 248 -21.84 -4.14 18.46
C GLN A 248 -22.82 -4.00 17.31
N THR A 249 -22.61 -4.78 16.25
CA THR A 249 -23.52 -4.94 15.10
C THR A 249 -23.98 -6.39 14.98
N HIS A 250 -25.09 -6.63 14.27
CA HIS A 250 -25.73 -7.91 14.14
C HIS A 250 -26.10 -8.23 12.68
N THR A 251 -26.41 -9.49 12.39
CA THR A 251 -26.84 -9.96 11.05
C THR A 251 -28.10 -9.26 10.52
N THR A 252 -28.90 -8.61 11.37
CA THR A 252 -30.00 -7.73 10.93
C THR A 252 -29.49 -6.57 10.09
N GLY A 253 -28.40 -5.91 10.50
CA GLY A 253 -27.81 -4.82 9.75
C GLY A 253 -27.24 -5.24 8.39
N ILE A 254 -26.76 -6.48 8.26
CA ILE A 254 -26.39 -7.06 6.97
C ILE A 254 -27.63 -7.17 6.07
N SER A 255 -28.74 -7.69 6.60
CA SER A 255 -29.98 -7.83 5.85
C SER A 255 -30.58 -6.49 5.41
N GLU A 256 -30.47 -5.45 6.24
CA GLU A 256 -30.93 -4.10 5.92
C GLU A 256 -30.13 -3.44 4.80
N LYS A 257 -28.82 -3.73 4.70
CA LYS A 257 -27.94 -3.20 3.64
C LYS A 257 -28.01 -3.99 2.34
N ALA A 258 -28.45 -5.24 2.37
CA ALA A 258 -28.44 -6.11 1.20
C ALA A 258 -29.14 -5.46 0.00
N ASP A 259 -28.43 -5.36 -1.14
CA ASP A 259 -28.89 -4.79 -2.42
C ASP A 259 -29.24 -3.30 -2.40
N THR A 260 -28.87 -2.56 -1.39
CA THR A 260 -29.08 -1.10 -1.37
C THR A 260 -28.15 -0.37 -2.33
N GLU A 261 -26.96 -0.91 -2.55
CA GLU A 261 -25.92 -0.40 -3.44
C GLU A 261 -25.19 -1.56 -4.12
N LEU A 262 -24.44 -1.27 -5.19
CA LEU A 262 -23.71 -2.28 -5.96
C LEU A 262 -22.75 -3.10 -5.08
N ASP A 263 -22.05 -2.45 -4.14
CA ASP A 263 -21.10 -3.10 -3.22
C ASP A 263 -21.78 -3.99 -2.18
N PHE A 264 -23.10 -3.87 -2.00
CA PHE A 264 -23.90 -4.65 -1.08
C PHE A 264 -24.82 -5.67 -1.76
N MET A 265 -24.58 -5.92 -3.07
CA MET A 265 -25.28 -7.00 -3.75
C MET A 265 -24.96 -8.35 -3.13
N MET A 266 -25.99 -9.11 -2.82
CA MET A 266 -25.85 -10.37 -2.10
C MET A 266 -26.53 -11.53 -2.83
N ASP A 267 -25.88 -12.68 -2.83
CA ASP A 267 -26.45 -13.91 -3.36
C ASP A 267 -27.78 -14.26 -2.65
N PRO A 268 -28.84 -14.62 -3.42
CA PRO A 268 -30.14 -14.94 -2.85
C PRO A 268 -30.13 -16.04 -1.79
N SER A 269 -29.25 -17.05 -1.93
CA SER A 269 -29.12 -18.12 -0.94
C SER A 269 -28.58 -17.64 0.39
N LEU A 270 -27.62 -16.69 0.33
CA LEU A 270 -27.03 -16.07 1.51
C LEU A 270 -28.04 -15.15 2.22
N LYS A 271 -28.81 -14.35 1.47
CA LYS A 271 -29.94 -13.56 2.02
C LYS A 271 -30.91 -14.42 2.79
N LYS A 272 -31.29 -15.55 2.19
CA LYS A 272 -32.22 -16.50 2.87
C LYS A 272 -31.63 -17.02 4.17
N LYS A 273 -30.34 -17.39 4.19
CA LYS A 273 -29.65 -17.85 5.41
C LYS A 273 -29.66 -16.80 6.51
N PHE A 274 -29.41 -15.54 6.20
CA PHE A 274 -29.49 -14.45 7.18
C PHE A 274 -30.92 -14.22 7.66
N ALA A 275 -31.91 -14.23 6.76
CA ALA A 275 -33.32 -14.08 7.15
C ALA A 275 -33.78 -15.21 8.07
N ASP A 276 -33.46 -16.46 7.73
CA ASP A 276 -33.79 -17.65 8.56
C ASP A 276 -33.11 -17.57 9.94
N GLN A 277 -31.84 -17.14 9.99
CA GLN A 277 -31.09 -16.93 11.25
C GLN A 277 -31.70 -15.83 12.11
N ASN A 278 -32.02 -14.68 11.53
CA ASN A 278 -32.59 -13.54 12.25
C ASN A 278 -33.96 -13.86 12.83
N ALA A 279 -34.74 -14.73 12.15
CA ALA A 279 -36.05 -15.19 12.60
C ALA A 279 -35.98 -16.42 13.53
N SER A 280 -34.80 -17.00 13.74
CA SER A 280 -34.63 -18.20 14.56
C SER A 280 -34.83 -17.90 16.06
N LYS A 281 -34.96 -18.97 16.87
CA LYS A 281 -35.04 -18.83 18.34
C LYS A 281 -33.80 -18.25 18.98
N THR A 282 -32.62 -18.41 18.36
CA THR A 282 -31.36 -17.82 18.80
C THR A 282 -31.22 -16.36 18.39
N GLY A 283 -32.06 -15.91 17.45
CA GLY A 283 -32.06 -14.54 16.97
C GLY A 283 -30.82 -14.14 16.12
N PRO A 284 -30.65 -12.83 15.90
CA PRO A 284 -29.54 -12.32 15.14
C PRO A 284 -28.18 -12.65 15.76
N VAL A 285 -27.21 -13.00 14.91
CA VAL A 285 -25.82 -13.26 15.32
C VAL A 285 -25.05 -11.94 15.39
N PRO A 286 -24.27 -11.70 16.46
CA PRO A 286 -23.32 -10.57 16.50
C PRO A 286 -22.28 -10.70 15.39
N VAL A 287 -22.07 -9.63 14.62
CA VAL A 287 -21.17 -9.63 13.45
C VAL A 287 -19.82 -9.00 13.76
N ALA A 288 -19.84 -7.84 14.37
CA ALA A 288 -18.62 -7.12 14.73
C ALA A 288 -18.84 -6.31 16.01
N PHE A 289 -17.75 -6.05 16.71
CA PHE A 289 -17.74 -5.13 17.83
C PHE A 289 -16.55 -4.16 17.72
N ILE A 290 -16.65 -3.03 18.42
CA ILE A 290 -15.62 -2.01 18.49
C ILE A 290 -15.05 -1.87 19.90
N ALA A 291 -13.76 -1.59 19.98
CA ALA A 291 -13.05 -1.43 21.24
C ALA A 291 -12.04 -0.26 21.18
N SER A 292 -11.62 0.23 22.34
CA SER A 292 -10.71 1.38 22.46
C SER A 292 -9.23 1.03 22.25
N ASN A 293 -8.92 -0.15 21.76
CA ASN A 293 -7.57 -0.54 21.38
C ASN A 293 -7.02 0.37 20.29
N HIS A 294 -5.78 0.82 20.41
CA HIS A 294 -5.09 1.43 19.28
C HIS A 294 -4.64 0.36 18.30
N SER A 295 -5.06 0.48 17.05
CA SER A 295 -4.63 -0.39 15.95
C SER A 295 -4.15 0.43 14.76
N THR A 296 -3.15 -0.09 14.06
CA THR A 296 -2.53 0.51 12.88
C THR A 296 -2.49 -0.51 11.74
N GLY A 297 -2.06 -0.10 10.56
CA GLY A 297 -1.78 -1.02 9.47
C GLY A 297 -0.85 -2.16 9.92
N GLY A 298 -1.16 -3.41 9.56
CA GLY A 298 -0.47 -4.63 10.01
C GLY A 298 -1.15 -5.36 11.17
N ASN A 299 -2.10 -4.72 11.87
CA ASN A 299 -2.88 -5.39 12.92
C ASN A 299 -4.05 -6.22 12.37
N SER A 300 -4.37 -6.09 11.09
CA SER A 300 -5.42 -6.87 10.43
C SER A 300 -5.11 -8.38 10.51
N GLY A 301 -6.13 -9.19 10.88
CA GLY A 301 -5.97 -10.63 11.12
C GLY A 301 -5.49 -11.00 12.52
N SER A 302 -5.18 -10.02 13.39
CA SER A 302 -4.73 -10.30 14.76
C SER A 302 -5.85 -10.88 15.62
N PRO A 303 -5.56 -11.89 16.47
CA PRO A 303 -6.54 -12.43 17.41
C PRO A 303 -6.90 -11.40 18.48
N VAL A 304 -8.19 -11.33 18.80
CA VAL A 304 -8.71 -10.52 19.92
C VAL A 304 -9.12 -11.46 21.04
N LEU A 305 -8.50 -11.26 22.20
CA LEU A 305 -8.68 -12.12 23.37
C LEU A 305 -9.41 -11.37 24.48
N ASN A 306 -10.23 -12.09 25.26
CA ASN A 306 -10.78 -11.57 26.49
C ASN A 306 -9.77 -11.68 27.66
N ALA A 307 -10.14 -11.23 28.85
CA ALA A 307 -9.29 -11.28 30.04
C ALA A 307 -8.92 -12.71 30.50
N LYS A 308 -9.60 -13.74 30.00
CA LYS A 308 -9.30 -15.15 30.29
C LYS A 308 -8.36 -15.77 29.24
N GLY A 309 -7.99 -15.02 28.18
CA GLY A 309 -7.21 -15.52 27.05
C GLY A 309 -8.04 -16.29 26.01
N GLU A 310 -9.36 -16.22 26.06
CA GLU A 310 -10.25 -16.87 25.11
C GLU A 310 -10.38 -15.99 23.84
N LEU A 311 -10.32 -16.59 22.66
CA LEU A 311 -10.51 -15.89 21.38
C LEU A 311 -11.95 -15.43 21.23
N ILE A 312 -12.16 -14.12 21.15
CA ILE A 312 -13.49 -13.51 21.02
C ILE A 312 -13.72 -12.86 19.63
N GLY A 313 -12.68 -12.78 18.81
CA GLY A 313 -12.78 -12.25 17.45
C GLY A 313 -11.46 -12.06 16.77
N VAL A 314 -11.53 -11.47 15.57
CA VAL A 314 -10.37 -11.14 14.74
C VAL A 314 -10.43 -9.66 14.40
N ASN A 315 -9.36 -8.92 14.74
CA ASN A 315 -9.25 -7.51 14.38
C ASN A 315 -9.07 -7.36 12.87
N PHE A 316 -9.79 -6.44 12.23
CA PHE A 316 -9.63 -6.25 10.78
C PHE A 316 -9.58 -4.80 10.32
N ASP A 317 -10.14 -3.85 11.09
CA ASP A 317 -10.22 -2.45 10.66
C ASP A 317 -10.32 -1.50 11.86
N ARG A 318 -10.54 -0.23 11.57
CA ARG A 318 -10.85 0.83 12.52
C ARG A 318 -12.03 1.66 12.02
N VAL A 319 -12.74 2.32 12.95
CA VAL A 319 -13.87 3.18 12.60
C VAL A 319 -13.41 4.36 11.76
N TRP A 320 -14.31 4.88 10.91
CA TRP A 320 -14.01 5.98 9.99
C TRP A 320 -13.41 7.21 10.70
N GLU A 321 -13.98 7.61 11.82
CA GLU A 321 -13.51 8.73 12.62
C GLU A 321 -12.15 8.49 13.28
N GLY A 322 -11.70 7.24 13.31
CA GLY A 322 -10.40 6.82 13.81
C GLY A 322 -9.31 6.71 12.73
N THR A 323 -9.58 6.99 11.46
CA THR A 323 -8.59 6.86 10.36
C THR A 323 -7.36 7.74 10.57
N MET A 324 -7.50 8.89 11.25
CA MET A 324 -6.38 9.77 11.60
C MET A 324 -5.48 9.23 12.71
N SER A 325 -5.78 8.06 13.30
CA SER A 325 -5.06 7.53 14.47
C SER A 325 -3.59 7.18 14.20
N ASP A 326 -3.17 7.06 12.94
CA ASP A 326 -1.76 6.93 12.58
C ASP A 326 -0.94 8.18 12.92
N TYR A 327 -1.58 9.35 12.92
CA TYR A 327 -0.96 10.63 13.28
C TYR A 327 -1.30 11.06 14.71
N TYR A 328 -2.54 10.82 15.13
CA TYR A 328 -3.04 11.23 16.44
C TYR A 328 -4.15 10.29 16.90
N PHE A 329 -3.90 9.55 17.98
CA PHE A 329 -4.89 8.70 18.61
C PHE A 329 -5.75 9.53 19.59
N ASP A 330 -7.04 9.67 19.27
CA ASP A 330 -8.04 10.26 20.16
C ASP A 330 -8.89 9.16 20.81
N SER A 331 -8.67 8.88 22.08
CA SER A 331 -9.35 7.82 22.83
C SER A 331 -10.88 8.00 22.89
N ARG A 332 -11.39 9.20 22.62
CA ARG A 332 -12.83 9.48 22.63
C ARG A 332 -13.54 8.88 21.43
N ILE A 333 -12.89 8.86 20.25
CA ILE A 333 -13.50 8.48 18.97
C ILE A 333 -12.76 7.34 18.25
N CYS A 334 -11.47 7.15 18.48
CA CYS A 334 -10.73 6.05 17.84
C CYS A 334 -11.18 4.70 18.42
N ARG A 335 -11.61 3.79 17.55
CA ARG A 335 -11.95 2.41 17.87
C ARG A 335 -11.40 1.48 16.80
N ASN A 336 -10.91 0.32 17.21
CA ASN A 336 -10.69 -0.78 16.28
C ASN A 336 -12.01 -1.50 16.00
N ILE A 337 -12.08 -2.22 14.89
CA ILE A 337 -13.22 -3.06 14.54
C ILE A 337 -12.77 -4.52 14.55
N THR A 338 -13.50 -5.33 15.28
CA THR A 338 -13.23 -6.77 15.44
C THR A 338 -14.40 -7.56 14.89
N CYS A 339 -14.14 -8.50 13.98
CA CYS A 339 -15.12 -9.48 13.57
C CYS A 339 -15.39 -10.44 14.72
N ASP A 340 -16.66 -10.58 15.12
CA ASP A 340 -17.05 -11.37 16.27
C ASP A 340 -16.86 -12.88 15.98
N ILE A 341 -16.28 -13.62 16.91
CA ILE A 341 -16.00 -15.05 16.73
C ILE A 341 -17.29 -15.85 16.48
N ARG A 342 -18.44 -15.43 17.04
CA ARG A 342 -19.73 -16.09 16.85
C ARG A 342 -20.20 -15.97 15.40
N TYR A 343 -19.93 -14.84 14.73
CA TYR A 343 -20.20 -14.70 13.31
C TYR A 343 -19.27 -15.56 12.46
N ILE A 344 -17.99 -15.61 12.80
CA ILE A 344 -17.02 -16.47 12.11
C ILE A 344 -17.46 -17.94 12.18
N LEU A 345 -17.80 -18.41 13.36
CA LEU A 345 -18.30 -19.78 13.55
C LEU A 345 -19.60 -20.03 12.74
N TRP A 346 -20.55 -19.09 12.81
CA TRP A 346 -21.79 -19.19 12.04
C TRP A 346 -21.54 -19.30 10.52
N VAL A 347 -20.61 -18.51 10.00
CA VAL A 347 -20.21 -18.56 8.57
C VAL A 347 -19.57 -19.90 8.22
N ILE A 348 -18.66 -20.41 9.05
CA ILE A 348 -18.02 -21.71 8.85
C ILE A 348 -19.08 -22.82 8.77
N GLU A 349 -20.05 -22.82 9.69
CA GLU A 349 -21.07 -23.85 9.77
C GLU A 349 -22.15 -23.73 8.69
N ASN A 350 -22.69 -22.51 8.50
CA ASN A 350 -23.93 -22.32 7.72
C ASN A 350 -23.66 -21.87 6.27
N VAL A 351 -22.54 -21.22 6.01
CA VAL A 351 -22.15 -20.79 4.65
C VAL A 351 -21.13 -21.76 4.07
N GLY A 352 -20.09 -22.06 4.82
CA GLY A 352 -18.99 -22.93 4.41
C GLY A 352 -19.32 -24.43 4.48
N ASN A 353 -20.40 -24.84 5.16
CA ASN A 353 -20.77 -26.24 5.42
C ASN A 353 -19.58 -27.05 6.01
N SER A 354 -18.77 -26.42 6.84
CA SER A 354 -17.50 -26.97 7.34
C SER A 354 -17.54 -27.26 8.85
N GLN A 355 -18.59 -27.92 9.32
CA GLN A 355 -18.79 -28.28 10.74
C GLN A 355 -17.63 -29.10 11.32
N HIS A 356 -16.85 -29.78 10.48
CA HIS A 356 -15.67 -30.53 10.93
C HIS A 356 -14.61 -29.61 11.55
N LEU A 357 -14.45 -28.36 11.03
CA LEU A 357 -13.52 -27.39 11.60
C LEU A 357 -13.94 -26.94 13.00
N VAL A 358 -15.25 -26.72 13.19
CA VAL A 358 -15.77 -26.29 14.50
C VAL A 358 -15.63 -27.40 15.56
N LYS A 359 -15.71 -28.68 15.13
CA LYS A 359 -15.51 -29.84 16.04
C LYS A 359 -14.06 -29.98 16.53
N GLU A 360 -13.09 -29.37 15.85
CA GLU A 360 -11.69 -29.34 16.27
C GLU A 360 -11.40 -28.22 17.29
N MET A 361 -12.36 -27.31 17.50
CA MET A 361 -12.22 -26.16 18.38
C MET A 361 -12.76 -26.47 19.77
N GLU A 362 -12.14 -25.92 20.80
CA GLU A 362 -12.66 -25.92 22.17
C GLU A 362 -13.55 -24.68 22.35
N LEU A 363 -14.88 -24.87 22.27
CA LEU A 363 -15.86 -23.81 22.50
C LEU A 363 -16.16 -23.65 23.98
N ARG A 364 -16.17 -22.41 24.49
CA ARG A 364 -16.42 -22.07 25.89
C ARG A 364 -17.51 -21.01 26.05
#